data_e31a2414f64503ebf68fefc3c0473e94
#
_entry.id   e31a2414f64503ebf68fefc3c0473e94
#
_cell.length_a   1.000
_cell.length_b   1.000
_cell.length_c   1.000
_cell.angle_alpha   90.00
_cell.angle_beta   90.00
_cell.angle_gamma   90.00
#
_symmetry.space_group_name_H-M   'P 1'
#
loop_
_entity.id
_entity.type
_entity.pdbx_description
1 polymer ?
#
loop_
_entity_poly.entity_id
_entity_poly.type
_entity_poly.pdbx_seq_one_letter_code
_entity_poly.pdbx_strand_id
1 'polypeptide(L)'
;MMSKIKLFSLFFCLSLLLACATQEKTEKPNRAPFWPSLPDRPRFEYELTLRSDLSIIKRGAFDTFKAAVTGEREHPRIELIKPLDVAAYKGRIIVSDSVMRLVYLFDVPLRLTAVFGTKGKGKLQKPLGVAIDGNINFYVADAGSRSIVVYDSRGHYKNRIGKPGDLIKPTDVAVNRNGSRIYVVDAGGLDSRQHHIVVYNAKGEKLFIIGERGTSAGKFNLPTHAAVAPDGTLYVLDTGNFRVQAFDANGKYLRGWGGLGTGYGHFARPRGIAVDNNGNVYVTDASFGNVQIFNPKGQLLMALGQGGVKDRMGVYSLIAGVSVDETGRIYIVDQHFQKVEVIKRLTQKEGEAIMREFGIKPQH
;
A
#
# COMPACT_ATOMS: atom_id res chain seq x y z
N MET A 1 -22.46 66.58 -46.23
CA MET A 1 -23.02 65.19 -46.23
C MET A 1 -21.97 64.13 -45.89
N MET A 2 -20.84 64.45 -45.18
CA MET A 2 -19.73 63.54 -44.86
C MET A 2 -19.48 63.29 -43.37
N SER A 3 -20.38 63.71 -42.49
CA SER A 3 -20.19 63.63 -41.03
C SER A 3 -20.96 62.47 -40.37
N LYS A 4 -21.99 61.89 -40.99
CA LYS A 4 -22.83 60.84 -40.40
C LYS A 4 -22.33 59.41 -40.64
N ILE A 5 -21.45 59.18 -41.62
CA ILE A 5 -20.94 57.82 -41.92
C ILE A 5 -19.81 57.40 -40.99
N LYS A 6 -19.01 58.31 -40.45
CA LYS A 6 -17.93 57.98 -39.51
C LYS A 6 -18.38 57.59 -38.13
N LEU A 7 -19.59 58.03 -37.70
CA LEU A 7 -20.10 57.70 -36.36
C LEU A 7 -20.73 56.31 -36.33
N PHE A 8 -21.25 55.80 -37.43
CA PHE A 8 -21.86 54.45 -37.48
C PHE A 8 -20.77 53.35 -37.54
N SER A 9 -19.61 53.61 -38.11
CA SER A 9 -18.50 52.66 -38.18
C SER A 9 -17.80 52.48 -36.82
N LEU A 10 -17.80 53.53 -35.98
CA LEU A 10 -17.19 53.48 -34.63
C LEU A 10 -18.06 52.70 -33.63
N PHE A 11 -19.39 52.76 -33.78
CA PHE A 11 -20.32 51.99 -32.94
C PHE A 11 -20.35 50.50 -33.29
N PHE A 12 -20.11 50.13 -34.56
CA PHE A 12 -20.08 48.73 -35.00
C PHE A 12 -18.77 48.04 -34.57
N CYS A 13 -17.65 48.74 -34.49
CA CYS A 13 -16.39 48.20 -33.99
C CYS A 13 -16.41 48.06 -32.45
N LEU A 14 -17.16 48.91 -31.74
CA LEU A 14 -17.26 48.80 -30.26
C LEU A 14 -18.14 47.65 -29.81
N SER A 15 -19.16 47.26 -30.61
CA SER A 15 -20.02 46.11 -30.33
C SER A 15 -19.35 44.78 -30.63
N LEU A 16 -18.33 44.72 -31.50
CA LEU A 16 -17.54 43.52 -31.77
C LEU A 16 -16.45 43.26 -30.69
N LEU A 17 -16.04 44.29 -29.94
CA LEU A 17 -15.08 44.14 -28.82
C LEU A 17 -15.73 43.67 -27.52
N LEU A 18 -17.04 43.80 -27.37
CA LEU A 18 -17.80 43.27 -26.23
C LEU A 18 -18.25 41.82 -26.39
N ALA A 19 -18.06 41.20 -27.54
CA ALA A 19 -18.37 39.78 -27.78
C ALA A 19 -17.22 38.83 -27.48
N CYS A 20 -16.04 39.33 -27.05
CA CYS A 20 -15.05 38.54 -26.33
C CYS A 20 -15.41 38.50 -24.81
N ALA A 21 -16.66 38.11 -24.51
CA ALA A 21 -17.05 37.80 -23.16
C ALA A 21 -16.29 36.57 -22.69
N THR A 22 -15.35 36.82 -21.79
CA THR A 22 -14.94 35.96 -20.70
C THR A 22 -15.57 34.57 -20.76
N GLN A 23 -14.91 33.64 -21.45
CA GLN A 23 -14.99 32.27 -21.01
C GLN A 23 -14.44 32.29 -19.58
N GLU A 24 -15.32 32.32 -18.58
CA GLU A 24 -14.98 31.95 -17.23
C GLU A 24 -14.29 30.60 -17.35
N LYS A 25 -12.96 30.60 -17.24
CA LYS A 25 -12.23 29.39 -16.91
C LYS A 25 -12.79 29.01 -15.55
N THR A 26 -13.77 28.13 -15.54
CA THR A 26 -14.15 27.40 -14.32
C THR A 26 -12.86 26.74 -13.86
N GLU A 27 -12.19 27.36 -12.88
CA GLU A 27 -11.02 26.76 -12.25
C GLU A 27 -11.47 25.38 -11.76
N LYS A 28 -10.81 24.35 -12.27
CA LYS A 28 -11.08 22.99 -11.79
C LYS A 28 -10.87 22.99 -10.29
N PRO A 29 -11.80 22.42 -9.51
CA PRO A 29 -11.63 22.34 -8.06
C PRO A 29 -10.24 21.80 -7.70
N ASN A 30 -9.53 22.50 -6.83
CA ASN A 30 -8.22 22.05 -6.32
C ASN A 30 -8.46 20.90 -5.34
N ARG A 31 -8.49 19.68 -5.86
CA ARG A 31 -8.83 18.48 -5.09
C ARG A 31 -7.69 17.47 -5.13
N ALA A 32 -7.57 16.67 -4.06
CA ALA A 32 -6.68 15.53 -4.00
C ALA A 32 -7.00 14.51 -5.12
N PRO A 33 -6.02 13.78 -5.63
CA PRO A 33 -6.23 12.76 -6.64
C PRO A 33 -7.24 11.70 -6.20
N PHE A 34 -8.07 11.25 -7.14
CA PHE A 34 -9.07 10.21 -6.95
C PHE A 34 -9.09 9.23 -8.13
N TRP A 35 -9.59 8.01 -7.90
CA TRP A 35 -9.61 6.94 -8.88
C TRP A 35 -10.96 6.19 -8.87
N PRO A 36 -11.45 5.75 -10.05
CA PRO A 36 -10.97 6.13 -11.38
C PRO A 36 -11.14 7.64 -11.62
N SER A 37 -10.50 8.15 -12.69
CA SER A 37 -10.73 9.53 -13.15
C SER A 37 -12.12 9.67 -13.77
N LEU A 38 -12.65 10.89 -13.73
CA LEU A 38 -13.92 11.20 -14.42
C LEU A 38 -13.84 10.90 -15.92
N PRO A 39 -14.93 10.47 -16.58
CA PRO A 39 -16.31 10.52 -16.08
C PRO A 39 -16.76 9.34 -15.20
N ASP A 40 -15.92 8.35 -14.98
CA ASP A 40 -16.27 7.23 -14.13
C ASP A 40 -16.42 7.68 -12.66
N ARG A 41 -17.32 7.01 -11.92
CA ARG A 41 -17.51 7.32 -10.51
C ARG A 41 -16.26 7.01 -9.68
N PRO A 42 -15.65 8.00 -8.97
CA PRO A 42 -14.54 7.77 -8.07
C PRO A 42 -14.88 6.76 -6.97
N ARG A 43 -13.96 5.83 -6.73
CA ARG A 43 -14.06 4.78 -5.70
C ARG A 43 -13.00 4.92 -4.62
N PHE A 44 -11.94 5.64 -4.92
CA PHE A 44 -10.82 5.90 -4.05
C PHE A 44 -10.36 7.34 -4.18
N GLU A 45 -9.85 7.91 -3.06
CA GLU A 45 -9.31 9.26 -3.01
C GLU A 45 -8.04 9.26 -2.13
N TYR A 46 -7.03 10.03 -2.51
CA TYR A 46 -5.88 10.27 -1.66
C TYR A 46 -6.31 10.91 -0.34
N GLU A 47 -5.82 10.39 0.78
CA GLU A 47 -6.15 10.88 2.12
C GLU A 47 -4.97 11.61 2.76
N LEU A 48 -3.80 10.97 2.86
CA LEU A 48 -2.60 11.55 3.44
C LEU A 48 -1.32 10.80 3.06
N THR A 49 -0.17 11.39 3.37
CA THR A 49 1.14 10.75 3.26
C THR A 49 1.81 10.67 4.63
N LEU A 50 2.25 9.48 5.02
CA LEU A 50 3.08 9.25 6.19
C LEU A 50 4.56 9.28 5.77
N ARG A 51 5.35 10.14 6.42
CA ARG A 51 6.81 10.24 6.25
C ARG A 51 7.53 10.22 7.59
N SER A 52 6.90 10.78 8.61
CA SER A 52 7.48 10.97 9.93
C SER A 52 6.39 10.98 11.01
N ASP A 53 6.80 11.07 12.26
CA ASP A 53 5.89 11.26 13.41
C ASP A 53 4.99 12.50 13.23
N LEU A 54 5.48 13.55 12.59
CA LEU A 54 4.71 14.75 12.32
C LEU A 54 3.50 14.53 11.39
N SER A 55 3.46 13.42 10.68
CA SER A 55 2.33 13.07 9.80
C SER A 55 1.03 12.76 10.57
N ILE A 56 1.12 12.34 11.84
CA ILE A 56 -0.05 11.99 12.68
C ILE A 56 -0.17 12.85 13.95
N ILE A 57 0.90 13.53 14.34
CA ILE A 57 0.93 14.42 15.50
C ILE A 57 0.47 15.81 15.07
N LYS A 58 -0.70 16.27 15.56
CA LYS A 58 -1.12 17.67 15.38
C LYS A 58 -0.33 18.55 16.34
N ARG A 59 0.33 19.57 15.82
CA ARG A 59 1.00 20.60 16.64
C ARG A 59 -0.01 21.31 17.52
N GLY A 60 0.32 21.46 18.80
CA GLY A 60 -0.40 22.35 19.70
C GLY A 60 -0.13 23.82 19.33
N ALA A 61 -1.04 24.73 19.68
CA ALA A 61 -0.85 26.17 19.45
C ALA A 61 0.45 26.68 20.11
N PHE A 62 0.82 26.13 21.27
CA PHE A 62 2.06 26.48 21.98
C PHE A 62 3.33 26.08 21.22
N ASP A 63 3.35 24.87 20.60
CA ASP A 63 4.50 24.40 19.81
C ASP A 63 4.68 25.25 18.54
N THR A 64 3.55 25.63 17.91
CA THR A 64 3.54 26.53 16.75
C THR A 64 4.06 27.92 17.14
N PHE A 65 3.64 28.44 18.29
CA PHE A 65 4.12 29.74 18.83
C PHE A 65 5.61 29.67 19.18
N LYS A 66 6.07 28.63 19.86
CA LYS A 66 7.47 28.40 20.20
C LYS A 66 8.34 28.39 18.94
N ALA A 67 7.96 27.62 17.93
CA ALA A 67 8.67 27.54 16.65
C ALA A 67 8.73 28.90 15.93
N ALA A 68 7.65 29.68 15.98
CA ALA A 68 7.61 31.02 15.39
C ALA A 68 8.53 32.03 16.10
N VAL A 69 8.66 31.92 17.44
CA VAL A 69 9.48 32.84 18.25
C VAL A 69 10.96 32.45 18.25
N THR A 70 11.26 31.15 18.31
CA THR A 70 12.67 30.68 18.41
C THR A 70 13.31 30.41 17.06
N GLY A 71 12.54 30.39 15.98
CA GLY A 71 13.03 29.97 14.66
C GLY A 71 13.41 28.48 14.59
N GLU A 72 13.20 27.73 15.67
CA GLU A 72 13.48 26.30 15.72
C GLU A 72 12.52 25.55 14.80
N ARG A 73 13.05 24.97 13.73
CA ARG A 73 12.33 23.95 12.97
C ARG A 73 12.33 22.67 13.79
N GLU A 74 11.15 22.20 14.19
CA GLU A 74 11.05 20.84 14.75
C GLU A 74 11.51 19.83 13.71
N HIS A 75 12.60 19.17 14.02
CA HIS A 75 13.01 18.00 13.27
C HIS A 75 12.15 16.81 13.72
N PRO A 76 11.68 15.95 12.79
CA PRO A 76 10.98 14.75 13.15
C PRO A 76 11.90 13.87 14.02
N ARG A 77 11.35 13.29 15.10
CA ARG A 77 12.06 12.31 15.95
C ARG A 77 12.16 10.96 15.28
N ILE A 78 11.18 10.66 14.44
CA ILE A 78 11.04 9.42 13.67
C ILE A 78 10.73 9.79 12.24
N GLU A 79 11.55 9.32 11.31
CA GLU A 79 11.39 9.55 9.88
C GLU A 79 11.63 8.26 9.11
N LEU A 80 10.83 8.00 8.07
CA LEU A 80 11.00 6.85 7.18
C LEU A 80 12.26 7.04 6.34
N ILE A 81 13.21 6.09 6.43
CA ILE A 81 14.49 6.17 5.68
C ILE A 81 14.45 5.29 4.42
N LYS A 82 14.11 4.01 4.58
CA LYS A 82 13.93 3.09 3.46
C LYS A 82 12.81 2.11 3.74
N PRO A 83 11.56 2.60 3.77
CA PRO A 83 10.41 1.75 4.06
C PRO A 83 10.30 0.66 3.00
N LEU A 84 9.98 -0.56 3.41
CA LEU A 84 9.91 -1.71 2.52
C LEU A 84 8.50 -2.30 2.44
N ASP A 85 7.91 -2.60 3.57
CA ASP A 85 6.59 -3.20 3.65
C ASP A 85 5.76 -2.56 4.74
N VAL A 86 4.43 -2.70 4.65
CA VAL A 86 3.46 -2.07 5.54
C VAL A 86 2.34 -3.04 5.92
N ALA A 87 1.91 -2.99 7.17
CA ALA A 87 0.66 -3.62 7.60
C ALA A 87 -0.15 -2.63 8.43
N ALA A 88 -1.48 -2.63 8.24
CA ALA A 88 -2.39 -1.72 8.93
C ALA A 88 -3.61 -2.46 9.47
N TYR A 89 -3.99 -2.16 10.71
CA TYR A 89 -5.19 -2.67 11.34
C TYR A 89 -5.63 -1.80 12.53
N LYS A 90 -6.92 -1.44 12.60
CA LYS A 90 -7.51 -0.61 13.66
C LYS A 90 -6.72 0.68 13.94
N GLY A 91 -6.30 1.35 12.88
CA GLY A 91 -5.55 2.59 12.95
C GLY A 91 -4.10 2.45 13.43
N ARG A 92 -3.59 1.23 13.62
CA ARG A 92 -2.18 0.95 13.83
C ARG A 92 -1.53 0.58 12.51
N ILE A 93 -0.45 1.26 12.20
CA ILE A 93 0.29 1.08 10.95
C ILE A 93 1.72 0.75 11.35
N ILE A 94 2.24 -0.38 10.89
CA ILE A 94 3.63 -0.75 11.06
C ILE A 94 4.33 -0.76 9.71
N VAL A 95 5.57 -0.24 9.67
CA VAL A 95 6.36 -0.15 8.44
C VAL A 95 7.76 -0.70 8.71
N SER A 96 8.18 -1.70 7.95
CA SER A 96 9.52 -2.26 8.08
C SER A 96 10.56 -1.41 7.35
N ASP A 97 11.77 -1.37 7.91
CA ASP A 97 12.95 -0.75 7.28
C ASP A 97 14.16 -1.69 7.41
N SER A 98 14.54 -2.29 6.29
CA SER A 98 15.63 -3.26 6.26
C SER A 98 17.04 -2.63 6.38
N VAL A 99 17.16 -1.34 6.13
CA VAL A 99 18.43 -0.59 6.25
C VAL A 99 18.63 -0.16 7.70
N MET A 100 17.59 0.45 8.30
CA MET A 100 17.60 0.84 9.71
C MET A 100 17.45 -0.35 10.65
N ARG A 101 17.04 -1.52 10.15
CA ARG A 101 16.84 -2.77 10.91
C ARG A 101 15.86 -2.62 12.07
N LEU A 102 14.75 -1.97 11.79
CA LEU A 102 13.68 -1.70 12.75
C LEU A 102 12.31 -1.74 12.07
N VAL A 103 11.28 -1.58 12.87
CA VAL A 103 9.91 -1.35 12.41
C VAL A 103 9.40 -0.05 13.03
N TYR A 104 8.83 0.81 12.21
CA TYR A 104 8.09 2.00 12.64
C TYR A 104 6.67 1.62 13.02
N LEU A 105 6.17 2.20 14.10
CA LEU A 105 4.76 2.12 14.53
C LEU A 105 4.15 3.52 14.49
N PHE A 106 3.06 3.67 13.77
CA PHE A 106 2.15 4.82 13.81
C PHE A 106 0.83 4.35 14.43
N ASP A 107 0.54 4.77 15.65
CA ASP A 107 -0.74 4.54 16.33
C ASP A 107 -1.60 5.79 16.16
N VAL A 108 -2.44 5.80 15.13
CA VAL A 108 -3.26 6.97 14.77
C VAL A 108 -4.29 7.31 15.86
N PRO A 109 -5.01 6.33 16.46
CA PRO A 109 -5.92 6.58 17.58
C PRO A 109 -5.26 7.26 18.78
N LEU A 110 -4.05 6.84 19.14
CA LEU A 110 -3.31 7.39 20.28
C LEU A 110 -2.42 8.59 19.90
N ARG A 111 -2.32 8.92 18.61
CA ARG A 111 -1.39 9.92 18.06
C ARG A 111 0.04 9.70 18.55
N LEU A 112 0.46 8.45 18.56
CA LEU A 112 1.75 8.02 19.06
C LEU A 112 2.56 7.36 17.94
N THR A 113 3.86 7.65 17.92
CA THR A 113 4.81 6.96 17.07
C THR A 113 5.90 6.30 17.91
N ALA A 114 6.37 5.17 17.47
CA ALA A 114 7.45 4.44 18.11
C ALA A 114 8.28 3.66 17.08
N VAL A 115 9.43 3.18 17.49
CA VAL A 115 10.21 2.19 16.77
C VAL A 115 10.47 0.99 17.65
N PHE A 116 10.48 -0.20 17.06
CA PHE A 116 10.79 -1.42 17.78
C PHE A 116 11.69 -2.36 16.96
N GLY A 117 12.14 -3.44 17.56
CA GLY A 117 13.08 -4.36 16.93
C GLY A 117 14.55 -3.94 17.02
N THR A 118 14.89 -2.91 17.79
CA THR A 118 16.24 -2.34 17.86
C THR A 118 17.16 -2.99 18.90
N LYS A 119 16.61 -3.70 19.89
CA LYS A 119 17.39 -4.25 21.04
C LYS A 119 16.81 -5.55 21.62
N GLY A 120 17.60 -6.19 22.46
CA GLY A 120 17.20 -7.38 23.22
C GLY A 120 16.91 -8.62 22.36
N LYS A 121 16.07 -9.53 22.89
CA LYS A 121 15.67 -10.78 22.23
C LYS A 121 14.89 -10.54 20.93
N GLY A 122 14.23 -9.38 20.81
CA GLY A 122 13.48 -8.94 19.64
C GLY A 122 14.32 -8.15 18.63
N LYS A 123 15.65 -8.05 18.77
CA LYS A 123 16.49 -7.30 17.84
C LYS A 123 16.40 -7.91 16.42
N LEU A 124 16.06 -7.08 15.44
CA LEU A 124 15.97 -7.44 14.05
C LEU A 124 17.33 -7.30 13.36
N GLN A 125 17.59 -8.19 12.41
CA GLN A 125 18.83 -8.17 11.61
C GLN A 125 18.59 -7.71 10.19
N LYS A 126 17.50 -8.18 9.56
CA LYS A 126 17.07 -7.79 8.22
C LYS A 126 15.56 -7.96 8.11
N PRO A 127 14.77 -7.06 8.71
CA PRO A 127 13.32 -7.11 8.60
C PRO A 127 12.89 -6.87 7.14
N LEU A 128 11.93 -7.64 6.67
CA LEU A 128 11.35 -7.54 5.32
C LEU A 128 9.83 -7.37 5.46
N GLY A 129 9.03 -8.42 5.22
CA GLY A 129 7.58 -8.35 5.31
C GLY A 129 7.05 -8.24 6.74
N VAL A 130 5.87 -7.63 6.89
CA VAL A 130 5.20 -7.42 8.19
C VAL A 130 3.72 -7.75 8.12
N ALA A 131 3.14 -8.22 9.24
CA ALA A 131 1.71 -8.47 9.37
C ALA A 131 1.18 -8.09 10.74
N ILE A 132 -0.15 -7.86 10.83
CA ILE A 132 -0.88 -7.60 12.07
C ILE A 132 -2.06 -8.58 12.18
N ASP A 133 -2.20 -9.27 13.31
CA ASP A 133 -3.37 -10.10 13.59
C ASP A 133 -4.52 -9.31 14.25
N GLY A 134 -5.66 -9.96 14.48
CA GLY A 134 -6.82 -9.34 15.11
C GLY A 134 -6.64 -8.97 16.58
N ASN A 135 -5.63 -9.54 17.26
CA ASN A 135 -5.23 -9.21 18.63
C ASN A 135 -4.15 -8.11 18.68
N ILE A 136 -3.82 -7.55 17.50
CA ILE A 136 -2.79 -6.51 17.33
C ILE A 136 -1.40 -7.01 17.79
N ASN A 137 -1.09 -8.27 17.51
CA ASN A 137 0.29 -8.73 17.52
C ASN A 137 0.94 -8.38 16.18
N PHE A 138 2.19 -7.94 16.23
CA PHE A 138 2.99 -7.61 15.06
C PHE A 138 3.93 -8.78 14.74
N TYR A 139 3.92 -9.20 13.50
CA TYR A 139 4.76 -10.26 12.96
C TYR A 139 5.74 -9.65 11.97
N VAL A 140 7.02 -9.98 12.10
CA VAL A 140 8.09 -9.45 11.23
C VAL A 140 8.90 -10.61 10.67
N ALA A 141 8.92 -10.74 9.36
CA ALA A 141 9.83 -11.67 8.67
C ALA A 141 11.25 -11.09 8.70
N ASP A 142 12.10 -11.69 9.52
CA ASP A 142 13.51 -11.26 9.66
C ASP A 142 14.43 -12.23 8.91
N ALA A 143 14.73 -11.88 7.68
CA ALA A 143 15.60 -12.70 6.81
C ALA A 143 17.02 -12.85 7.36
N GLY A 144 17.50 -11.90 8.16
CA GLY A 144 18.82 -11.98 8.80
C GLY A 144 18.90 -13.03 9.90
N SER A 145 17.87 -13.13 10.73
CA SER A 145 17.77 -14.18 11.76
C SER A 145 17.06 -15.45 11.31
N ARG A 146 16.57 -15.48 10.04
CA ARG A 146 15.86 -16.61 9.43
C ARG A 146 14.65 -17.07 10.27
N SER A 147 13.83 -16.13 10.70
CA SER A 147 12.70 -16.41 11.58
C SER A 147 11.64 -15.32 11.49
N ILE A 148 10.46 -15.57 12.03
CA ILE A 148 9.45 -14.56 12.26
C ILE A 148 9.57 -14.09 13.70
N VAL A 149 9.75 -12.79 13.92
CA VAL A 149 9.79 -12.18 15.25
C VAL A 149 8.44 -11.59 15.57
N VAL A 150 7.87 -11.97 16.71
CA VAL A 150 6.53 -11.54 17.12
C VAL A 150 6.63 -10.55 18.29
N TYR A 151 5.86 -9.45 18.15
CA TYR A 151 5.75 -8.39 19.16
C TYR A 151 4.31 -8.17 19.57
N ASP A 152 4.10 -7.61 20.76
CA ASP A 152 2.79 -7.15 21.21
C ASP A 152 2.40 -5.81 20.53
N SER A 153 1.20 -5.31 20.86
CA SER A 153 0.64 -4.05 20.32
C SER A 153 1.45 -2.80 20.69
N ARG A 154 2.45 -2.90 21.56
CA ARG A 154 3.35 -1.81 21.96
C ARG A 154 4.76 -1.96 21.39
N GLY A 155 4.99 -3.04 20.60
CA GLY A 155 6.31 -3.35 20.04
C GLY A 155 7.24 -4.08 21.03
N HIS A 156 6.73 -4.66 22.13
CA HIS A 156 7.55 -5.49 23.01
C HIS A 156 7.64 -6.91 22.46
N TYR A 157 8.83 -7.47 22.51
CA TYR A 157 9.09 -8.83 22.07
C TYR A 157 8.22 -9.85 22.83
N LYS A 158 7.57 -10.75 22.09
CA LYS A 158 6.79 -11.88 22.61
C LYS A 158 7.51 -13.20 22.42
N ASN A 159 7.70 -13.59 21.18
CA ASN A 159 8.31 -14.85 20.82
C ASN A 159 8.92 -14.80 19.41
N ARG A 160 9.50 -15.91 19.01
CA ARG A 160 10.09 -16.13 17.67
C ARG A 160 9.57 -17.44 17.11
N ILE A 161 9.21 -17.44 15.82
CA ILE A 161 8.70 -18.60 15.07
C ILE A 161 9.73 -19.00 14.02
N GLY A 162 9.88 -20.30 13.83
CA GLY A 162 10.92 -20.90 12.98
C GLY A 162 12.12 -21.35 13.84
N LYS A 163 12.36 -22.66 13.87
CA LYS A 163 13.56 -23.24 14.49
C LYS A 163 14.76 -23.07 13.56
N PRO A 164 16.01 -23.15 14.07
CA PRO A 164 17.18 -23.17 13.21
C PRO A 164 17.05 -24.24 12.12
N GLY A 165 17.18 -23.82 10.86
CA GLY A 165 17.04 -24.70 9.69
C GLY A 165 15.63 -24.81 9.09
N ASP A 166 14.59 -24.33 9.77
CA ASP A 166 13.22 -24.34 9.22
C ASP A 166 13.05 -23.39 8.04
N LEU A 167 13.74 -22.24 8.07
CA LEU A 167 13.64 -21.18 7.07
C LEU A 167 15.02 -20.82 6.53
N ILE A 168 15.09 -20.57 5.22
CA ILE A 168 16.32 -20.15 4.54
C ILE A 168 16.36 -18.64 4.39
N LYS A 169 15.31 -18.06 3.80
CA LYS A 169 15.20 -16.63 3.54
C LYS A 169 13.72 -16.21 3.60
N PRO A 170 13.18 -16.09 4.80
CA PRO A 170 11.82 -15.57 4.94
C PRO A 170 11.75 -14.15 4.40
N THR A 171 10.91 -13.94 3.40
CA THR A 171 10.72 -12.64 2.76
C THR A 171 9.47 -11.94 3.26
N ASP A 172 8.45 -12.72 3.65
CA ASP A 172 7.20 -12.16 4.13
C ASP A 172 6.48 -13.09 5.09
N VAL A 173 5.52 -12.54 5.82
CA VAL A 173 4.64 -13.27 6.72
C VAL A 173 3.20 -12.78 6.54
N ALA A 174 2.29 -13.71 6.31
CA ALA A 174 0.87 -13.44 6.35
C ALA A 174 0.23 -14.18 7.54
N VAL A 175 -0.75 -13.58 8.18
CA VAL A 175 -1.43 -14.16 9.33
C VAL A 175 -2.94 -14.02 9.16
N ASN A 176 -3.68 -15.08 9.46
CA ASN A 176 -5.13 -14.98 9.48
C ASN A 176 -5.60 -14.14 10.69
N ARG A 177 -6.79 -13.57 10.61
CA ARG A 177 -7.26 -12.56 11.57
C ARG A 177 -7.23 -13.02 13.02
N ASN A 178 -7.51 -14.29 13.30
CA ASN A 178 -7.49 -14.82 14.68
C ASN A 178 -6.09 -15.29 15.14
N GLY A 179 -5.05 -15.14 14.33
CA GLY A 179 -3.68 -15.52 14.66
C GLY A 179 -3.42 -17.03 14.72
N SER A 180 -4.38 -17.86 14.31
CA SER A 180 -4.26 -19.32 14.41
C SER A 180 -3.39 -19.96 13.33
N ARG A 181 -3.19 -19.25 12.20
CA ARG A 181 -2.33 -19.70 11.09
C ARG A 181 -1.42 -18.58 10.64
N ILE A 182 -0.15 -18.91 10.54
CA ILE A 182 0.94 -18.02 10.15
C ILE A 182 1.61 -18.64 8.94
N TYR A 183 1.55 -17.94 7.81
CA TYR A 183 2.12 -18.34 6.52
C TYR A 183 3.40 -17.57 6.29
N VAL A 184 4.51 -18.25 6.20
CA VAL A 184 5.82 -17.64 5.98
C VAL A 184 6.26 -17.90 4.56
N VAL A 185 6.46 -16.84 3.79
CA VAL A 185 7.02 -16.92 2.45
C VAL A 185 8.52 -17.13 2.58
N ASP A 186 9.00 -18.33 2.28
CA ASP A 186 10.44 -18.64 2.24
C ASP A 186 10.92 -18.71 0.79
N ALA A 187 11.46 -17.59 0.33
CA ALA A 187 11.94 -17.48 -1.05
C ALA A 187 13.23 -18.27 -1.30
N GLY A 188 13.84 -18.84 -0.27
CA GLY A 188 15.15 -19.50 -0.41
C GLY A 188 16.21 -18.55 -0.97
N GLY A 189 17.01 -19.00 -1.92
CA GLY A 189 17.94 -18.19 -2.70
C GLY A 189 17.79 -18.51 -4.20
N LEU A 190 18.48 -17.78 -5.06
CA LEU A 190 18.43 -18.02 -6.52
C LEU A 190 18.74 -19.48 -6.88
N ASP A 191 19.66 -20.12 -6.17
CA ASP A 191 20.07 -21.50 -6.39
C ASP A 191 19.35 -22.50 -5.48
N SER A 192 18.47 -22.04 -4.59
CA SER A 192 17.70 -22.89 -3.70
C SER A 192 16.61 -23.66 -4.46
N ARG A 193 16.35 -24.89 -4.03
CA ARG A 193 15.15 -25.64 -4.43
C ARG A 193 13.94 -25.31 -3.54
N GLN A 194 14.14 -24.58 -2.45
CA GLN A 194 13.11 -24.26 -1.46
C GLN A 194 12.51 -22.90 -1.77
N HIS A 195 11.61 -22.86 -2.72
CA HIS A 195 10.70 -21.74 -2.98
C HIS A 195 9.31 -22.19 -2.54
N HIS A 196 8.92 -21.88 -1.30
CA HIS A 196 7.71 -22.43 -0.70
C HIS A 196 7.12 -21.51 0.39
N ILE A 197 5.96 -21.89 0.88
CA ILE A 197 5.33 -21.26 2.02
C ILE A 197 5.36 -22.26 3.18
N VAL A 198 5.94 -21.90 4.32
CA VAL A 198 5.90 -22.69 5.54
C VAL A 198 4.75 -22.23 6.41
N VAL A 199 3.88 -23.14 6.82
CA VAL A 199 2.70 -22.83 7.62
C VAL A 199 2.90 -23.24 9.06
N TYR A 200 2.68 -22.31 9.99
CA TYR A 200 2.78 -22.51 11.42
C TYR A 200 1.43 -22.28 12.12
N ASN A 201 1.24 -22.87 13.27
CA ASN A 201 0.15 -22.55 14.17
C ASN A 201 0.50 -21.37 15.10
N ALA A 202 -0.46 -20.94 15.94
CA ALA A 202 -0.27 -19.84 16.91
C ALA A 202 0.85 -20.10 17.93
N LYS A 203 1.22 -21.36 18.19
CA LYS A 203 2.33 -21.74 19.09
C LYS A 203 3.69 -21.70 18.39
N GLY A 204 3.73 -21.46 17.06
CA GLY A 204 4.94 -21.52 16.26
C GLY A 204 5.39 -22.94 15.89
N GLU A 205 4.50 -23.92 15.97
CA GLU A 205 4.72 -25.29 15.51
C GLU A 205 4.45 -25.37 14.01
N LYS A 206 5.37 -25.96 13.24
CA LYS A 206 5.24 -26.15 11.80
C LYS A 206 4.15 -27.17 11.53
N LEU A 207 3.18 -26.80 10.70
CA LEU A 207 2.04 -27.64 10.31
C LEU A 207 2.32 -28.39 9.00
N PHE A 208 2.62 -27.64 7.95
CA PHE A 208 2.90 -28.18 6.61
C PHE A 208 3.61 -27.14 5.74
N ILE A 209 3.96 -27.55 4.53
CA ILE A 209 4.61 -26.71 3.51
C ILE A 209 3.70 -26.69 2.27
N ILE A 210 3.60 -25.53 1.61
CA ILE A 210 2.88 -25.34 0.35
C ILE A 210 3.91 -25.04 -0.74
N GLY A 211 3.88 -25.85 -1.82
CA GLY A 211 4.66 -25.65 -3.02
C GLY A 211 6.13 -26.04 -2.90
N GLU A 212 6.80 -25.90 -4.01
CA GLU A 212 8.23 -26.12 -4.23
C GLU A 212 8.67 -25.25 -5.41
N ARG A 213 9.97 -25.22 -5.72
CA ARG A 213 10.47 -24.48 -6.89
C ARG A 213 9.93 -25.05 -8.20
N GLY A 214 9.39 -24.15 -9.05
CA GLY A 214 8.91 -24.50 -10.39
C GLY A 214 7.98 -23.45 -11.00
N THR A 215 7.48 -23.74 -12.21
CA THR A 215 6.60 -22.87 -12.98
C THR A 215 5.16 -23.37 -13.07
N SER A 216 4.91 -24.65 -12.80
CA SER A 216 3.57 -25.23 -12.84
C SER A 216 2.64 -24.65 -11.75
N ALA A 217 1.34 -24.90 -11.86
CA ALA A 217 0.37 -24.56 -10.84
C ALA A 217 0.78 -25.18 -9.48
N GLY A 218 0.68 -24.39 -8.40
CA GLY A 218 1.09 -24.81 -7.06
C GLY A 218 2.60 -24.82 -6.78
N LYS A 219 3.44 -24.55 -7.79
CA LYS A 219 4.90 -24.36 -7.62
C LYS A 219 5.26 -22.89 -7.73
N PHE A 220 6.40 -22.49 -7.17
CA PHE A 220 6.83 -21.09 -7.08
C PHE A 220 8.22 -20.86 -7.69
N ASN A 221 8.42 -19.64 -8.17
CA ASN A 221 9.74 -19.12 -8.52
C ASN A 221 9.95 -17.79 -7.80
N LEU A 222 10.80 -17.78 -6.78
CA LEU A 222 11.09 -16.61 -5.95
C LEU A 222 9.79 -15.92 -5.45
N PRO A 223 8.91 -16.62 -4.72
CA PRO A 223 7.75 -15.98 -4.12
C PRO A 223 8.22 -14.90 -3.15
N THR A 224 7.55 -13.75 -3.10
CA THR A 224 8.01 -12.62 -2.28
C THR A 224 7.06 -12.25 -1.17
N HIS A 225 5.74 -12.25 -1.44
CA HIS A 225 4.72 -11.80 -0.51
C HIS A 225 3.50 -12.71 -0.53
N ALA A 226 2.72 -12.67 0.55
CA ALA A 226 1.46 -13.39 0.67
C ALA A 226 0.42 -12.57 1.43
N ALA A 227 -0.86 -12.85 1.22
CA ALA A 227 -1.96 -12.26 1.97
C ALA A 227 -3.06 -13.31 2.21
N VAL A 228 -3.73 -13.24 3.36
CA VAL A 228 -4.81 -14.17 3.74
C VAL A 228 -6.14 -13.43 3.72
N ALA A 229 -7.08 -13.90 2.93
CA ALA A 229 -8.44 -13.37 2.89
C ALA A 229 -9.27 -13.79 4.13
N PRO A 230 -10.37 -13.10 4.42
CA PRO A 230 -11.26 -13.45 5.54
C PRO A 230 -11.83 -14.86 5.47
N ASP A 231 -12.03 -15.41 4.28
CA ASP A 231 -12.49 -16.78 4.05
C ASP A 231 -11.40 -17.86 4.22
N GLY A 232 -10.17 -17.44 4.52
CA GLY A 232 -9.00 -18.31 4.68
C GLY A 232 -8.24 -18.59 3.39
N THR A 233 -8.64 -18.04 2.26
CA THR A 233 -7.88 -18.16 1.00
C THR A 233 -6.53 -17.45 1.14
N LEU A 234 -5.45 -18.18 0.88
CA LEU A 234 -4.10 -17.65 0.82
C LEU A 234 -3.77 -17.22 -0.63
N TYR A 235 -3.41 -15.97 -0.80
CA TYR A 235 -2.87 -15.45 -2.06
C TYR A 235 -1.35 -15.27 -1.95
N VAL A 236 -0.61 -15.79 -2.92
CA VAL A 236 0.86 -15.74 -2.95
C VAL A 236 1.31 -15.02 -4.21
N LEU A 237 2.16 -14.03 -4.04
CA LEU A 237 2.81 -13.31 -5.13
C LEU A 237 4.05 -14.11 -5.57
N ASP A 238 3.90 -14.86 -6.64
CA ASP A 238 4.91 -15.69 -7.28
C ASP A 238 5.71 -14.84 -8.28
N THR A 239 6.57 -13.99 -7.71
CA THR A 239 7.21 -12.87 -8.41
C THR A 239 8.05 -13.29 -9.61
N GLY A 240 8.83 -14.35 -9.48
CA GLY A 240 9.67 -14.86 -10.57
C GLY A 240 8.89 -15.56 -11.69
N ASN A 241 7.61 -15.87 -11.47
CA ASN A 241 6.68 -16.35 -12.49
C ASN A 241 5.67 -15.27 -12.90
N PHE A 242 5.79 -14.02 -12.39
CA PHE A 242 4.95 -12.87 -12.72
C PHE A 242 3.45 -13.12 -12.53
N ARG A 243 3.06 -13.83 -11.46
CA ARG A 243 1.67 -14.22 -11.23
C ARG A 243 1.28 -14.18 -9.75
N VAL A 244 -0.04 -14.17 -9.52
CA VAL A 244 -0.64 -14.47 -8.22
C VAL A 244 -1.20 -15.88 -8.26
N GLN A 245 -1.01 -16.66 -7.20
CA GLN A 245 -1.63 -17.96 -7.01
C GLN A 245 -2.46 -17.96 -5.72
N ALA A 246 -3.64 -18.58 -5.78
CA ALA A 246 -4.56 -18.74 -4.66
C ALA A 246 -4.60 -20.20 -4.19
N PHE A 247 -4.62 -20.39 -2.87
CA PHE A 247 -4.67 -21.68 -2.19
C PHE A 247 -5.75 -21.66 -1.13
N ASP A 248 -6.36 -22.81 -0.85
CA ASP A 248 -7.22 -22.96 0.31
C ASP A 248 -6.40 -22.98 1.63
N ALA A 249 -7.10 -22.99 2.75
CA ALA A 249 -6.46 -23.00 4.08
C ALA A 249 -5.63 -24.28 4.34
N ASN A 250 -5.76 -25.33 3.56
CA ASN A 250 -5.00 -26.58 3.65
C ASN A 250 -3.84 -26.64 2.65
N GLY A 251 -3.63 -25.56 1.86
CA GLY A 251 -2.55 -25.47 0.90
C GLY A 251 -2.85 -26.08 -0.46
N LYS A 252 -4.10 -26.44 -0.74
CA LYS A 252 -4.53 -26.93 -2.06
C LYS A 252 -4.62 -25.74 -3.02
N TYR A 253 -3.97 -25.86 -4.18
CA TYR A 253 -4.08 -24.85 -5.25
C TYR A 253 -5.52 -24.71 -5.74
N LEU A 254 -5.98 -23.48 -5.88
CA LEU A 254 -7.32 -23.13 -6.36
C LEU A 254 -7.27 -22.56 -7.77
N ARG A 255 -6.46 -21.54 -7.99
CA ARG A 255 -6.33 -20.80 -9.25
C ARG A 255 -5.11 -19.88 -9.25
N GLY A 256 -4.77 -19.34 -10.43
CA GLY A 256 -3.76 -18.30 -10.57
C GLY A 256 -4.09 -17.40 -11.75
N TRP A 257 -3.53 -16.19 -11.74
CA TRP A 257 -3.66 -15.22 -12.81
C TRP A 257 -2.42 -14.33 -12.90
N GLY A 258 -2.31 -13.57 -13.98
CA GLY A 258 -1.17 -12.75 -14.30
C GLY A 258 -0.35 -13.36 -15.43
N GLY A 259 0.91 -13.00 -15.49
CA GLY A 259 1.89 -13.36 -16.51
C GLY A 259 2.79 -12.17 -16.81
N LEU A 260 3.97 -12.42 -17.39
CA LEU A 260 4.86 -11.35 -17.84
C LEU A 260 4.20 -10.54 -18.96
N GLY A 261 4.13 -9.21 -18.80
CA GLY A 261 3.57 -8.35 -19.82
C GLY A 261 3.43 -6.90 -19.35
N THR A 262 3.07 -6.01 -20.29
CA THR A 262 2.92 -4.56 -20.07
C THR A 262 1.47 -4.11 -20.00
N GLY A 263 0.51 -4.98 -20.32
CA GLY A 263 -0.92 -4.71 -20.26
C GLY A 263 -1.48 -4.86 -18.85
N TYR A 264 -2.65 -4.28 -18.61
CA TYR A 264 -3.41 -4.48 -17.39
C TYR A 264 -3.74 -5.97 -17.17
N GLY A 265 -3.62 -6.43 -15.91
CA GLY A 265 -3.78 -7.83 -15.56
C GLY A 265 -2.51 -8.67 -15.70
N HIS A 266 -1.45 -8.10 -16.30
CA HIS A 266 -0.10 -8.66 -16.35
C HIS A 266 0.83 -7.95 -15.36
N PHE A 267 1.99 -8.52 -15.12
CA PHE A 267 2.99 -8.00 -14.21
C PHE A 267 4.35 -7.93 -14.90
N ALA A 268 5.11 -6.88 -14.59
CA ALA A 268 6.49 -6.74 -15.05
C ALA A 268 7.49 -6.76 -13.88
N ARG A 269 7.13 -6.16 -12.75
CA ARG A 269 7.92 -6.15 -11.51
C ARG A 269 7.02 -6.08 -10.27
N PRO A 270 6.22 -7.13 -10.03
CA PRO A 270 5.31 -7.15 -8.89
C PRO A 270 6.10 -7.18 -7.57
N ARG A 271 5.62 -6.45 -6.53
CA ARG A 271 6.38 -6.21 -5.30
C ARG A 271 5.64 -6.54 -4.03
N GLY A 272 4.37 -6.22 -3.91
CA GLY A 272 3.56 -6.43 -2.72
C GLY A 272 2.17 -6.94 -3.08
N ILE A 273 1.51 -7.61 -2.13
CA ILE A 273 0.14 -8.11 -2.26
C ILE A 273 -0.63 -7.87 -0.96
N ALA A 274 -1.88 -7.45 -1.08
CA ALA A 274 -2.81 -7.35 0.04
C ALA A 274 -4.20 -7.85 -0.38
N VAL A 275 -5.07 -8.08 0.61
CA VAL A 275 -6.46 -8.49 0.35
C VAL A 275 -7.39 -7.73 1.28
N ASP A 276 -8.52 -7.25 0.75
CA ASP A 276 -9.55 -6.56 1.53
C ASP A 276 -10.60 -7.53 2.10
N ASN A 277 -11.54 -7.01 2.90
CA ASN A 277 -12.61 -7.80 3.52
C ASN A 277 -13.60 -8.41 2.52
N ASN A 278 -13.61 -7.96 1.27
CA ASN A 278 -14.41 -8.52 0.19
C ASN A 278 -13.65 -9.59 -0.62
N GLY A 279 -12.40 -9.86 -0.26
CA GLY A 279 -11.51 -10.77 -0.98
C GLY A 279 -10.89 -10.16 -2.23
N ASN A 280 -11.01 -8.84 -2.47
CA ASN A 280 -10.30 -8.20 -3.58
C ASN A 280 -8.80 -8.17 -3.29
N VAL A 281 -8.01 -8.47 -4.32
CA VAL A 281 -6.56 -8.61 -4.23
C VAL A 281 -5.88 -7.39 -4.85
N TYR A 282 -4.98 -6.78 -4.12
CA TYR A 282 -4.23 -5.59 -4.48
C TYR A 282 -2.78 -5.98 -4.73
N VAL A 283 -2.25 -5.68 -5.89
CA VAL A 283 -0.87 -6.01 -6.27
C VAL A 283 -0.15 -4.75 -6.73
N THR A 284 0.97 -4.42 -6.07
CA THR A 284 1.85 -3.33 -6.53
C THR A 284 2.79 -3.83 -7.63
N ASP A 285 2.99 -3.03 -8.67
CA ASP A 285 3.99 -3.29 -9.70
C ASP A 285 4.94 -2.09 -9.86
N ALA A 286 6.23 -2.32 -9.58
CA ALA A 286 7.23 -1.26 -9.60
C ALA A 286 7.66 -0.82 -11.01
N SER A 287 7.37 -1.59 -12.05
CA SER A 287 7.60 -1.17 -13.42
C SER A 287 6.52 -0.20 -13.90
N PHE A 288 5.29 -0.36 -13.42
CA PHE A 288 4.18 0.52 -13.77
C PHE A 288 3.98 1.65 -12.75
N GLY A 289 4.55 1.52 -11.54
CA GLY A 289 4.35 2.46 -10.44
C GLY A 289 2.87 2.54 -10.04
N ASN A 290 2.14 1.42 -10.04
CA ASN A 290 0.72 1.37 -9.74
C ASN A 290 0.34 0.21 -8.82
N VAL A 291 -0.90 0.23 -8.37
CA VAL A 291 -1.57 -0.89 -7.69
C VAL A 291 -2.67 -1.40 -8.60
N GLN A 292 -2.62 -2.65 -9.00
CA GLN A 292 -3.69 -3.34 -9.72
C GLN A 292 -4.61 -4.05 -8.73
N ILE A 293 -5.92 -3.89 -8.89
CA ILE A 293 -6.95 -4.44 -8.01
C ILE A 293 -7.75 -5.50 -8.76
N PHE A 294 -7.80 -6.71 -8.21
CA PHE A 294 -8.49 -7.86 -8.80
C PHE A 294 -9.63 -8.32 -7.88
N ASN A 295 -10.68 -8.87 -8.46
CA ASN A 295 -11.69 -9.57 -7.67
C ASN A 295 -11.18 -10.96 -7.21
N PRO A 296 -11.93 -11.67 -6.32
CA PRO A 296 -11.52 -13.00 -5.86
C PRO A 296 -11.32 -14.04 -6.98
N LYS A 297 -11.88 -13.82 -8.17
CA LYS A 297 -11.71 -14.70 -9.34
C LYS A 297 -10.44 -14.38 -10.15
N GLY A 298 -9.68 -13.33 -9.78
CA GLY A 298 -8.49 -12.89 -10.51
C GLY A 298 -8.80 -11.98 -11.72
N GLN A 299 -10.03 -11.47 -11.85
CA GLN A 299 -10.39 -10.52 -12.90
C GLN A 299 -10.01 -9.11 -12.44
N LEU A 300 -9.34 -8.36 -13.30
CA LEU A 300 -8.95 -6.97 -13.01
C LEU A 300 -10.19 -6.08 -12.89
N LEU A 301 -10.24 -5.31 -11.80
CA LEU A 301 -11.29 -4.33 -11.54
C LEU A 301 -10.84 -2.92 -11.92
N MET A 302 -9.61 -2.54 -11.57
CA MET A 302 -9.02 -1.23 -11.86
C MET A 302 -7.53 -1.20 -11.48
N ALA A 303 -6.87 -0.11 -11.86
CA ALA A 303 -5.56 0.27 -11.34
C ALA A 303 -5.61 1.68 -10.76
N LEU A 304 -4.76 1.97 -9.78
CA LEU A 304 -4.59 3.29 -9.19
C LEU A 304 -3.11 3.65 -9.04
N GLY A 305 -2.81 4.95 -9.13
CA GLY A 305 -1.45 5.46 -9.15
C GLY A 305 -0.77 5.31 -10.52
N GLN A 306 0.40 5.91 -10.63
CA GLN A 306 1.22 5.87 -11.83
C GLN A 306 2.70 6.04 -11.51
N GLY A 307 3.57 5.55 -12.38
CA GLY A 307 5.01 5.73 -12.28
C GLY A 307 5.45 7.18 -12.52
N GLY A 308 6.50 7.62 -11.82
CA GLY A 308 7.07 8.94 -12.05
C GLY A 308 8.32 9.23 -11.22
N VAL A 309 9.05 10.27 -11.62
CA VAL A 309 10.32 10.70 -10.99
C VAL A 309 10.17 11.89 -10.06
N LYS A 310 9.00 12.52 -10.03
CA LYS A 310 8.69 13.66 -9.15
C LYS A 310 7.72 13.19 -8.08
N ASP A 311 8.04 13.48 -6.82
CA ASP A 311 7.19 13.16 -5.69
C ASP A 311 5.89 13.98 -5.73
N ARG A 312 4.79 13.30 -5.99
CA ARG A 312 3.42 13.82 -6.03
C ARG A 312 2.46 12.77 -5.46
N MET A 313 1.29 13.19 -5.06
CA MET A 313 0.20 12.31 -4.64
C MET A 313 -0.18 11.35 -5.79
N GLY A 314 -0.24 10.05 -5.49
CA GLY A 314 -0.56 9.00 -6.48
C GLY A 314 0.54 8.73 -7.51
N VAL A 315 1.75 9.28 -7.31
CA VAL A 315 2.91 9.02 -8.17
C VAL A 315 3.96 8.26 -7.37
N TYR A 316 4.47 7.18 -7.97
CA TYR A 316 5.41 6.26 -7.33
C TYR A 316 6.64 6.04 -8.21
N SER A 317 7.83 6.07 -7.60
CA SER A 317 9.10 5.79 -8.27
C SER A 317 9.60 4.37 -7.99
N LEU A 318 9.49 3.93 -6.74
CA LEU A 318 9.85 2.58 -6.34
C LEU A 318 8.81 2.03 -5.36
N ILE A 319 7.62 1.77 -5.91
CA ILE A 319 6.52 1.17 -5.15
C ILE A 319 6.94 -0.20 -4.60
N ALA A 320 6.55 -0.51 -3.36
CA ALA A 320 6.94 -1.73 -2.66
C ALA A 320 5.72 -2.39 -1.99
N GLY A 321 5.72 -2.52 -0.66
CA GLY A 321 4.63 -3.15 0.09
C GLY A 321 3.30 -2.43 -0.05
N VAL A 322 2.22 -3.16 0.16
CA VAL A 322 0.86 -2.66 0.19
C VAL A 322 0.05 -3.37 1.29
N SER A 323 -0.81 -2.64 1.97
CA SER A 323 -1.77 -3.18 2.94
C SER A 323 -3.14 -2.59 2.72
N VAL A 324 -4.18 -3.32 3.11
CA VAL A 324 -5.55 -2.81 3.16
C VAL A 324 -6.11 -3.08 4.56
N ASP A 325 -6.62 -2.04 5.22
CA ASP A 325 -7.21 -2.18 6.56
C ASP A 325 -8.69 -2.63 6.51
N GLU A 326 -9.27 -2.83 7.68
CA GLU A 326 -10.68 -3.27 7.81
C GLU A 326 -11.70 -2.24 7.31
N THR A 327 -11.30 -1.00 7.10
CA THR A 327 -12.14 0.06 6.53
C THR A 327 -12.01 0.17 5.02
N GLY A 328 -11.06 -0.56 4.43
CA GLY A 328 -10.73 -0.54 3.00
C GLY A 328 -9.79 0.58 2.60
N ARG A 329 -9.09 1.23 3.56
CA ARG A 329 -7.97 2.13 3.24
C ARG A 329 -6.80 1.33 2.73
N ILE A 330 -6.16 1.83 1.69
CA ILE A 330 -4.98 1.24 1.07
C ILE A 330 -3.76 2.02 1.54
N TYR A 331 -2.76 1.31 2.02
CA TYR A 331 -1.47 1.85 2.44
C TYR A 331 -0.42 1.39 1.44
N ILE A 332 0.27 2.32 0.79
CA ILE A 332 1.19 2.05 -0.31
C ILE A 332 2.57 2.60 0.04
N VAL A 333 3.57 1.73 0.07
CA VAL A 333 4.96 2.11 0.33
C VAL A 333 5.64 2.55 -0.96
N ASP A 334 6.33 3.69 -0.91
CA ASP A 334 7.34 4.07 -1.91
C ASP A 334 8.71 4.21 -1.24
N GLN A 335 9.65 3.35 -1.62
CA GLN A 335 11.00 3.31 -1.05
C GLN A 335 11.85 4.50 -1.49
N HIS A 336 11.65 4.99 -2.73
CA HIS A 336 12.45 6.08 -3.28
C HIS A 336 12.04 7.43 -2.68
N PHE A 337 10.73 7.68 -2.61
CA PHE A 337 10.20 8.89 -2.02
C PHE A 337 10.04 8.82 -0.49
N GLN A 338 10.45 7.71 0.14
CA GLN A 338 10.44 7.52 1.60
C GLN A 338 9.08 7.83 2.23
N LYS A 339 8.03 7.23 1.66
CA LYS A 339 6.65 7.52 2.08
C LYS A 339 5.78 6.27 2.15
N VAL A 340 4.71 6.39 2.94
CA VAL A 340 3.52 5.54 2.83
C VAL A 340 2.35 6.45 2.48
N GLU A 341 1.75 6.26 1.32
CA GLU A 341 0.51 6.94 0.97
C GLU A 341 -0.70 6.17 1.46
N VAL A 342 -1.67 6.90 1.98
CA VAL A 342 -2.96 6.37 2.42
C VAL A 342 -4.04 6.83 1.45
N ILE A 343 -4.72 5.85 0.86
CA ILE A 343 -5.80 6.05 -0.11
C ILE A 343 -7.10 5.61 0.55
N LYS A 344 -8.03 6.53 0.71
CA LYS A 344 -9.35 6.26 1.29
C LYS A 344 -10.26 5.59 0.26
N ARG A 345 -10.98 4.54 0.67
CA ARG A 345 -12.10 4.01 -0.10
C ARG A 345 -13.32 4.92 0.05
N LEU A 346 -13.94 5.29 -1.06
CA LEU A 346 -15.14 6.12 -1.10
C LEU A 346 -16.41 5.26 -1.09
N THR A 347 -17.41 5.72 -0.37
CA THR A 347 -18.77 5.24 -0.53
C THR A 347 -19.35 5.70 -1.88
N GLN A 348 -20.45 5.08 -2.30
CA GLN A 348 -21.15 5.51 -3.51
C GLN A 348 -21.51 7.00 -3.46
N LYS A 349 -22.10 7.44 -2.34
CA LYS A 349 -22.53 8.83 -2.12
C LYS A 349 -21.36 9.82 -2.21
N GLU A 350 -20.18 9.48 -1.65
CA GLU A 350 -18.99 10.33 -1.74
C GLU A 350 -18.48 10.43 -3.17
N GLY A 351 -18.40 9.31 -3.90
CA GLY A 351 -17.99 9.30 -5.31
C GLY A 351 -18.93 10.11 -6.19
N GLU A 352 -20.24 10.00 -6.00
CA GLU A 352 -21.24 10.80 -6.72
C GLU A 352 -21.17 12.29 -6.35
N ALA A 353 -20.82 12.62 -5.10
CA ALA A 353 -20.60 14.00 -4.69
C ALA A 353 -19.43 14.62 -5.44
N ILE A 354 -18.33 13.88 -5.63
CA ILE A 354 -17.21 14.31 -6.47
C ILE A 354 -17.66 14.56 -7.91
N MET A 355 -18.43 13.65 -8.51
CA MET A 355 -18.94 13.84 -9.87
C MET A 355 -19.73 15.13 -10.01
N ARG A 356 -20.66 15.41 -9.05
CA ARG A 356 -21.47 16.64 -9.03
C ARG A 356 -20.62 17.91 -8.89
N GLU A 357 -19.56 17.87 -8.07
CA GLU A 357 -18.62 18.99 -7.91
C GLU A 357 -17.95 19.38 -9.24
N PHE A 358 -17.72 18.40 -10.13
CA PHE A 358 -17.19 18.62 -11.48
C PHE A 358 -18.27 18.75 -12.57
N GLY A 359 -19.54 18.96 -12.19
CA GLY A 359 -20.64 19.15 -13.14
C GLY A 359 -21.10 17.88 -13.86
N ILE A 360 -20.68 16.70 -13.42
CA ILE A 360 -21.05 15.41 -14.01
C ILE A 360 -22.24 14.82 -13.27
N LYS A 361 -23.31 14.48 -14.00
CA LYS A 361 -24.45 13.78 -13.45
C LYS A 361 -24.09 12.30 -13.21
N PRO A 362 -24.29 11.74 -11.99
CA PRO A 362 -24.16 10.32 -11.77
C PRO A 362 -25.13 9.54 -12.66
N GLN A 363 -24.63 8.49 -13.30
CA GLN A 363 -25.48 7.53 -14.01
C GLN A 363 -26.06 6.55 -12.97
N HIS A 364 -27.35 6.29 -13.04
CA HIS A 364 -28.06 5.37 -12.16
C HIS A 364 -27.90 3.91 -12.58
#